data_d9595d38392e8c9317bdd978eb0560e0
#
_entry.id   d9595d38392e8c9317bdd978eb0560e0
#
_cell.length_a   1.000
_cell.length_b   1.000
_cell.length_c   1.000
_cell.angle_alpha   90.00
_cell.angle_beta   90.00
_cell.angle_gamma   90.00
#
_symmetry.space_group_name_H-M   'P 1'
#
loop_
_entity.id
_entity.type
_entity.pdbx_description
1 polymer ?
#
loop_
_entity_poly.entity_id
_entity_poly.type
_entity_poly.pdbx_seq_one_letter_code
_entity_poly.pdbx_strand_id
1 'polypeptide(L)'
;MTDLTGYQAINEKYQLNGATILVDRQHILSHWQSGMADFNKRQPFTIHTTSGLGSLSKQLTADSILLLNTAGKLRLDAPLATYLPAYRYADQITLRQMLHMASGIPDYTELLLAEYATKMPDASESRLSYPILEGLHDEDGFQQVIALLNQHPLDFSPDEKGVYSNSNYLILGHIITQITKMSLGDFLNQHFFKPLAMTQTHLGTQYAAANSYDDLDFTNGRTKVIGRGAYQGGDGAVVSSLVDLAKWAQAVLHQKILSTTAWREALTITHDFYGMGWMQSQTPGWLSHGGHIFGYWAYFDLSFDKQLAQITLNNMSPGAEARKAWQAEMAAWRAAL
;
A
#
# COMPACT_ATOMS: atom_id res chain seq x y z
N MET A 1 -26.35 -14.46 -16.10
CA MET A 1 -26.16 -13.73 -14.83
C MET A 1 -24.66 -13.65 -14.56
N THR A 2 -24.15 -12.46 -14.32
CA THR A 2 -22.72 -12.28 -13.99
C THR A 2 -22.43 -12.97 -12.65
N ASP A 3 -21.40 -13.81 -12.61
CA ASP A 3 -21.02 -14.52 -11.38
C ASP A 3 -20.22 -13.58 -10.45
N LEU A 4 -20.90 -12.97 -9.51
CA LEU A 4 -20.30 -12.07 -8.50
C LEU A 4 -19.56 -12.83 -7.38
N THR A 5 -19.50 -14.15 -7.42
CA THR A 5 -18.92 -15.00 -6.37
C THR A 5 -17.79 -15.89 -6.82
N GLY A 6 -17.46 -15.92 -8.12
CA GLY A 6 -16.43 -16.80 -8.69
C GLY A 6 -15.05 -16.69 -8.04
N TYR A 7 -14.70 -15.51 -7.50
CA TYR A 7 -13.45 -15.32 -6.75
C TYR A 7 -13.37 -16.17 -5.46
N GLN A 8 -14.50 -16.62 -4.90
CA GLN A 8 -14.50 -17.44 -3.68
C GLN A 8 -13.79 -18.78 -3.94
N ALA A 9 -14.13 -19.45 -5.05
CA ALA A 9 -13.48 -20.70 -5.44
C ALA A 9 -11.97 -20.50 -5.72
N ILE A 10 -11.59 -19.35 -6.28
CA ILE A 10 -10.17 -19.00 -6.49
C ILE A 10 -9.47 -18.88 -5.13
N ASN A 11 -10.03 -18.14 -4.17
CA ASN A 11 -9.46 -17.99 -2.84
C ASN A 11 -9.32 -19.31 -2.09
N GLU A 12 -10.31 -20.21 -2.21
CA GLU A 12 -10.26 -21.56 -1.63
C GLU A 12 -9.17 -22.41 -2.27
N LYS A 13 -9.05 -22.37 -3.59
CA LYS A 13 -7.99 -23.09 -4.35
C LYS A 13 -6.59 -22.72 -3.86
N TYR A 14 -6.34 -21.44 -3.60
CA TYR A 14 -5.06 -20.95 -3.11
C TYR A 14 -4.94 -20.94 -1.59
N GLN A 15 -5.93 -21.50 -0.87
CA GLN A 15 -5.95 -21.64 0.58
C GLN A 15 -5.63 -20.32 1.32
N LEU A 16 -6.18 -19.20 0.86
CA LEU A 16 -5.90 -17.91 1.46
C LEU A 16 -6.33 -17.87 2.93
N ASN A 17 -5.50 -17.29 3.78
CA ASN A 17 -5.79 -17.02 5.18
C ASN A 17 -6.13 -15.54 5.35
N GLY A 18 -7.39 -15.20 5.12
CA GLY A 18 -7.82 -13.81 5.04
C GLY A 18 -9.28 -13.64 4.63
N ALA A 19 -9.58 -12.51 4.00
CA ALA A 19 -10.91 -12.22 3.50
C ALA A 19 -10.86 -11.40 2.20
N THR A 20 -11.93 -11.52 1.38
CA THR A 20 -12.12 -10.76 0.14
C THR A 20 -13.54 -10.22 0.09
N ILE A 21 -13.72 -9.00 -0.41
CA ILE A 21 -15.01 -8.39 -0.70
C ILE A 21 -15.10 -7.94 -2.15
N LEU A 22 -16.31 -7.97 -2.70
CA LEU A 22 -16.70 -7.24 -3.91
C LEU A 22 -17.65 -6.13 -3.51
N VAL A 23 -17.40 -4.91 -3.98
CA VAL A 23 -18.08 -3.68 -3.57
C VAL A 23 -18.54 -2.92 -4.79
N ASP A 24 -19.75 -2.36 -4.74
CA ASP A 24 -20.19 -1.31 -5.65
C ASP A 24 -20.20 0.06 -4.95
N ARG A 25 -20.78 1.07 -5.59
CA ARG A 25 -20.87 2.43 -5.04
C ARG A 25 -21.60 2.55 -3.71
N GLN A 26 -22.39 1.56 -3.31
CA GLN A 26 -23.30 1.64 -2.16
C GLN A 26 -23.17 0.48 -1.19
N HIS A 27 -22.84 -0.72 -1.67
CA HIS A 27 -22.92 -1.95 -0.89
C HIS A 27 -21.70 -2.84 -1.05
N ILE A 28 -21.46 -3.68 -0.04
CA ILE A 28 -20.66 -4.89 -0.20
C ILE A 28 -21.60 -5.93 -0.84
N LEU A 29 -21.35 -6.29 -2.09
CA LEU A 29 -22.19 -7.19 -2.89
C LEU A 29 -22.01 -8.64 -2.50
N SER A 30 -20.77 -9.02 -2.19
CA SER A 30 -20.40 -10.36 -1.74
C SER A 30 -19.13 -10.31 -0.92
N HIS A 31 -18.91 -11.33 -0.08
CA HIS A 31 -17.67 -11.50 0.66
C HIS A 31 -17.30 -12.98 0.80
N TRP A 32 -16.02 -13.21 1.03
CA TRP A 32 -15.44 -14.49 1.42
C TRP A 32 -14.46 -14.25 2.56
N GLN A 33 -14.37 -15.20 3.48
CA GLN A 33 -13.42 -15.16 4.59
C GLN A 33 -13.04 -16.59 5.02
N SER A 34 -11.77 -16.79 5.36
CA SER A 34 -11.26 -18.09 5.82
C SER A 34 -10.02 -17.92 6.68
N GLY A 35 -9.74 -18.93 7.50
CA GLY A 35 -8.54 -19.00 8.32
C GLY A 35 -8.60 -18.16 9.59
N MET A 36 -7.43 -17.86 10.14
CA MET A 36 -7.26 -17.29 11.48
C MET A 36 -6.53 -15.95 11.44
N ALA A 37 -7.08 -14.96 12.15
CA ALA A 37 -6.39 -13.71 12.47
C ALA A 37 -5.27 -13.96 13.50
N ASP A 38 -5.52 -14.88 14.44
CA ASP A 38 -4.55 -15.32 15.43
C ASP A 38 -4.70 -16.83 15.64
N PHE A 39 -3.73 -17.62 15.17
CA PHE A 39 -3.76 -19.09 15.28
C PHE A 39 -3.65 -19.55 16.73
N ASN A 40 -2.87 -18.86 17.58
CA ASN A 40 -2.70 -19.23 18.98
C ASN A 40 -3.99 -19.05 19.78
N LYS A 41 -4.72 -17.97 19.51
CA LYS A 41 -5.99 -17.65 20.16
C LYS A 41 -7.20 -18.30 19.47
N ARG A 42 -6.98 -18.99 18.34
CA ARG A 42 -8.05 -19.50 17.45
C ARG A 42 -9.07 -18.41 17.07
N GLN A 43 -8.58 -17.19 16.85
CA GLN A 43 -9.41 -16.07 16.45
C GLN A 43 -9.61 -16.09 14.92
N PRO A 44 -10.85 -16.23 14.42
CA PRO A 44 -11.11 -16.27 12.98
C PRO A 44 -10.71 -14.95 12.29
N PHE A 45 -10.25 -15.04 11.03
CA PHE A 45 -10.14 -13.87 10.17
C PHE A 45 -11.51 -13.56 9.56
N THR A 46 -11.96 -12.31 9.67
CA THR A 46 -13.26 -11.84 9.15
C THR A 46 -13.09 -10.55 8.37
N ILE A 47 -14.13 -10.10 7.68
CA ILE A 47 -14.14 -8.80 6.98
C ILE A 47 -13.95 -7.60 7.92
N HIS A 48 -14.14 -7.80 9.24
CA HIS A 48 -13.90 -6.79 10.30
C HIS A 48 -12.50 -6.85 10.90
N THR A 49 -11.71 -7.86 10.54
CA THR A 49 -10.35 -8.03 11.06
C THR A 49 -9.43 -6.98 10.43
N THR A 50 -8.74 -6.20 11.26
CA THR A 50 -7.74 -5.24 10.77
C THR A 50 -6.42 -5.93 10.48
N SER A 51 -5.82 -5.58 9.34
CA SER A 51 -4.58 -6.13 8.81
C SER A 51 -3.73 -5.01 8.19
N GLY A 52 -2.43 -5.20 8.12
CA GLY A 52 -1.52 -4.26 7.43
C GLY A 52 -1.82 -4.19 5.94
N LEU A 53 -1.85 -2.98 5.40
CA LEU A 53 -2.13 -2.73 3.98
C LEU A 53 -0.88 -2.73 3.12
N GLY A 54 0.32 -2.56 3.72
CA GLY A 54 1.54 -2.34 2.96
C GLY A 54 1.35 -1.19 1.97
N SER A 55 1.85 -1.35 0.77
CA SER A 55 1.88 -0.31 -0.26
C SER A 55 0.51 0.22 -0.72
N LEU A 56 -0.63 -0.40 -0.36
CA LEU A 56 -1.94 0.25 -0.54
C LEU A 56 -2.04 1.58 0.20
N SER A 57 -1.24 1.79 1.24
CA SER A 57 -1.11 3.07 1.97
C SER A 57 -0.75 4.24 1.06
N LYS A 58 -0.05 3.97 -0.04
CA LYS A 58 0.39 4.98 -1.00
C LYS A 58 -0.77 5.75 -1.64
N GLN A 59 -1.96 5.13 -1.77
CA GLN A 59 -3.15 5.82 -2.25
C GLN A 59 -3.47 7.02 -1.35
N LEU A 60 -3.50 6.80 -0.03
CA LEU A 60 -3.81 7.86 0.94
C LEU A 60 -2.71 8.93 1.03
N THR A 61 -1.45 8.53 0.88
CA THR A 61 -0.32 9.48 0.84
C THR A 61 -0.38 10.34 -0.41
N ALA A 62 -0.64 9.76 -1.58
CA ALA A 62 -0.81 10.51 -2.84
C ALA A 62 -1.97 11.50 -2.73
N ASP A 63 -3.13 11.04 -2.26
CA ASP A 63 -4.32 11.88 -2.12
C ASP A 63 -4.09 13.00 -1.09
N SER A 64 -3.29 12.77 -0.05
CA SER A 64 -2.87 13.81 0.91
C SER A 64 -2.04 14.91 0.24
N ILE A 65 -1.09 14.55 -0.60
CA ILE A 65 -0.30 15.52 -1.38
C ILE A 65 -1.19 16.30 -2.34
N LEU A 66 -2.14 15.64 -3.01
CA LEU A 66 -3.10 16.29 -3.90
C LEU A 66 -4.05 17.25 -3.17
N LEU A 67 -4.49 16.91 -1.96
CA LEU A 67 -5.25 17.82 -1.10
C LEU A 67 -4.44 19.06 -0.74
N LEU A 68 -3.18 18.88 -0.34
CA LEU A 68 -2.29 20.00 0.01
C LEU A 68 -1.96 20.87 -1.20
N ASN A 69 -1.79 20.27 -2.38
CA ASN A 69 -1.61 21.00 -3.64
C ASN A 69 -2.86 21.83 -3.98
N THR A 70 -4.05 21.24 -3.90
CA THR A 70 -5.32 21.94 -4.13
C THR A 70 -5.53 23.08 -3.13
N ALA A 71 -5.08 22.92 -1.89
CA ALA A 71 -5.13 23.96 -0.85
C ALA A 71 -4.02 25.01 -1.00
N GLY A 72 -3.15 24.94 -2.01
CA GLY A 72 -2.04 25.86 -2.23
C GLY A 72 -0.93 25.79 -1.17
N LYS A 73 -0.87 24.69 -0.40
CA LYS A 73 0.14 24.49 0.64
C LYS A 73 1.46 23.93 0.11
N LEU A 74 1.41 23.29 -1.04
CA LEU A 74 2.56 22.84 -1.81
C LEU A 74 2.28 22.94 -3.31
N ARG A 75 3.28 22.68 -4.14
CA ARG A 75 3.16 22.64 -5.59
C ARG A 75 3.81 21.35 -6.11
N LEU A 76 3.06 20.56 -6.90
CA LEU A 76 3.56 19.29 -7.45
C LEU A 76 4.81 19.47 -8.34
N ASP A 77 4.87 20.60 -9.06
CA ASP A 77 5.97 20.90 -10.01
C ASP A 77 7.11 21.72 -9.38
N ALA A 78 7.05 21.96 -8.06
CA ALA A 78 8.17 22.55 -7.35
C ALA A 78 9.29 21.52 -7.17
N PRO A 79 10.59 21.92 -7.24
CA PRO A 79 11.69 21.04 -6.90
C PRO A 79 11.54 20.47 -5.47
N LEU A 80 11.91 19.21 -5.30
CA LEU A 80 11.94 18.56 -4.00
C LEU A 80 12.77 19.35 -2.98
N ALA A 81 13.83 20.06 -3.44
CA ALA A 81 14.66 20.94 -2.61
C ALA A 81 13.86 22.02 -1.84
N THR A 82 12.68 22.41 -2.33
CA THR A 82 11.77 23.32 -1.62
C THR A 82 11.32 22.72 -0.28
N TYR A 83 11.23 21.40 -0.17
CA TYR A 83 10.67 20.66 0.96
C TYR A 83 11.71 19.81 1.70
N LEU A 84 12.71 19.28 0.97
CA LEU A 84 13.75 18.42 1.51
C LEU A 84 15.14 18.80 0.91
N PRO A 85 15.72 19.96 1.28
CA PRO A 85 17.00 20.40 0.73
C PRO A 85 18.19 19.51 1.12
N ALA A 86 18.03 18.66 2.14
CA ALA A 86 19.07 17.73 2.60
C ALA A 86 19.33 16.56 1.63
N TYR A 87 18.43 16.29 0.68
CA TYR A 87 18.66 15.26 -0.33
C TYR A 87 19.46 15.81 -1.51
N ARG A 88 20.59 15.16 -1.82
CA ARG A 88 21.58 15.71 -2.79
C ARG A 88 21.07 15.94 -4.21
N TYR A 89 20.01 15.22 -4.63
CA TYR A 89 19.41 15.36 -5.96
C TYR A 89 18.08 16.11 -5.94
N ALA A 90 17.74 16.75 -4.84
CA ALA A 90 16.43 17.37 -4.63
C ALA A 90 16.10 18.50 -5.63
N ASP A 91 17.11 19.18 -6.19
CA ASP A 91 16.90 20.22 -7.20
C ASP A 91 16.46 19.66 -8.58
N GLN A 92 16.70 18.36 -8.83
CA GLN A 92 16.44 17.72 -10.12
C GLN A 92 15.07 17.03 -10.17
N ILE A 93 14.40 16.89 -9.04
CA ILE A 93 13.21 16.05 -8.86
C ILE A 93 12.05 16.92 -8.43
N THR A 94 10.84 16.62 -8.93
CA THR A 94 9.59 17.24 -8.50
C THR A 94 8.73 16.25 -7.71
N LEU A 95 7.77 16.74 -6.90
CA LEU A 95 6.81 15.88 -6.19
C LEU A 95 5.94 15.08 -7.18
N ARG A 96 5.64 15.65 -8.35
CA ARG A 96 4.90 14.97 -9.42
C ARG A 96 5.64 13.71 -9.88
N GLN A 97 6.93 13.80 -10.16
CA GLN A 97 7.75 12.67 -10.58
C GLN A 97 7.82 11.59 -9.49
N MET A 98 7.89 11.99 -8.23
CA MET A 98 7.84 11.05 -7.10
C MET A 98 6.49 10.31 -7.02
N LEU A 99 5.37 11.03 -7.14
CA LEU A 99 4.02 10.45 -7.14
C LEU A 99 3.83 9.42 -8.25
N HIS A 100 4.42 9.64 -9.42
CA HIS A 100 4.36 8.76 -10.59
C HIS A 100 5.49 7.71 -10.64
N MET A 101 6.30 7.56 -9.59
CA MET A 101 7.45 6.62 -9.58
C MET A 101 8.48 6.91 -10.69
N ALA A 102 8.61 8.16 -11.11
CA ALA A 102 9.48 8.61 -12.19
C ALA A 102 10.63 9.52 -11.71
N SER A 103 10.98 9.47 -10.44
CA SER A 103 11.99 10.33 -9.82
C SER A 103 13.44 9.86 -10.03
N GLY A 104 13.64 8.58 -10.25
CA GLY A 104 14.97 7.94 -10.26
C GLY A 104 15.56 7.70 -8.85
N ILE A 105 14.87 8.05 -7.76
CA ILE A 105 15.35 7.79 -6.39
C ILE A 105 15.42 6.28 -6.15
N PRO A 106 16.58 5.71 -5.76
CA PRO A 106 16.71 4.29 -5.42
C PRO A 106 15.72 3.87 -4.31
N ASP A 107 15.29 2.61 -4.32
CA ASP A 107 14.43 2.07 -3.27
C ASP A 107 15.24 1.79 -2.00
N TYR A 108 14.98 2.53 -0.92
CA TYR A 108 15.65 2.34 0.36
C TYR A 108 15.45 0.96 0.95
N THR A 109 14.29 0.32 0.68
CA THR A 109 14.01 -1.03 1.20
C THR A 109 14.87 -2.07 0.51
N GLU A 110 15.09 -1.95 -0.80
CA GLU A 110 16.00 -2.84 -1.54
C GLU A 110 17.44 -2.68 -1.08
N LEU A 111 17.91 -1.44 -0.88
CA LEU A 111 19.25 -1.17 -0.37
C LEU A 111 19.48 -1.80 1.00
N LEU A 112 18.52 -1.63 1.94
CA LEU A 112 18.60 -2.20 3.28
C LEU A 112 18.41 -3.73 3.27
N LEU A 113 17.49 -4.26 2.44
CA LEU A 113 17.30 -5.70 2.29
C LEU A 113 18.57 -6.38 1.80
N ALA A 114 19.25 -5.80 0.81
CA ALA A 114 20.53 -6.33 0.33
C ALA A 114 21.59 -6.39 1.44
N GLU A 115 21.68 -5.37 2.29
CA GLU A 115 22.58 -5.37 3.45
C GLU A 115 22.19 -6.44 4.47
N TYR A 116 20.90 -6.53 4.86
CA TYR A 116 20.42 -7.49 5.84
C TYR A 116 20.47 -8.94 5.36
N ALA A 117 20.28 -9.19 4.06
CA ALA A 117 20.39 -10.53 3.47
C ALA A 117 21.82 -11.12 3.64
N THR A 118 22.84 -10.29 3.66
CA THR A 118 24.21 -10.75 3.95
C THR A 118 24.39 -11.25 5.39
N LYS A 119 23.59 -10.70 6.33
CA LYS A 119 23.63 -11.03 7.76
C LYS A 119 22.69 -12.21 8.09
N MET A 120 21.64 -12.42 7.30
CA MET A 120 20.58 -13.43 7.53
C MET A 120 20.22 -14.14 6.21
N PRO A 121 21.12 -14.94 5.60
CA PRO A 121 20.97 -15.47 4.25
C PRO A 121 19.76 -16.43 4.07
N ASP A 122 19.30 -17.05 5.15
CA ASP A 122 18.18 -18.01 5.12
C ASP A 122 16.83 -17.38 5.53
N ALA A 123 16.78 -16.05 5.73
CA ALA A 123 15.55 -15.39 6.14
C ALA A 123 14.69 -15.04 4.91
N SER A 124 13.36 -15.17 5.04
CA SER A 124 12.41 -14.67 4.06
C SER A 124 12.43 -13.14 3.99
N GLU A 125 11.97 -12.58 2.87
CA GLU A 125 11.80 -11.13 2.71
C GLU A 125 10.96 -10.51 3.85
N SER A 126 9.87 -11.18 4.24
CA SER A 126 9.04 -10.75 5.36
C SER A 126 9.80 -10.67 6.69
N ARG A 127 10.74 -11.60 6.92
CA ARG A 127 11.57 -11.61 8.12
C ARG A 127 12.68 -10.59 8.09
N LEU A 128 13.23 -10.29 6.90
CA LEU A 128 14.24 -9.24 6.73
C LEU A 128 13.61 -7.85 6.86
N SER A 129 12.43 -7.63 6.31
CA SER A 129 11.76 -6.34 6.34
C SER A 129 11.37 -5.88 7.74
N TYR A 130 11.07 -6.82 8.66
CA TYR A 130 10.63 -6.46 10.02
C TYR A 130 11.66 -5.63 10.79
N PRO A 131 12.91 -6.08 11.02
CA PRO A 131 13.90 -5.28 11.75
C PRO A 131 14.28 -3.99 11.03
N ILE A 132 14.22 -3.97 9.68
CA ILE A 132 14.51 -2.77 8.88
C ILE A 132 13.48 -1.69 9.19
N LEU A 133 12.20 -2.00 8.98
CA LEU A 133 11.12 -1.02 9.12
C LEU A 133 10.85 -0.66 10.59
N GLU A 134 11.07 -1.59 11.53
CA GLU A 134 10.97 -1.31 12.97
C GLU A 134 11.98 -0.24 13.41
N GLY A 135 13.18 -0.22 12.81
CA GLY A 135 14.19 0.80 13.06
C GLY A 135 13.87 2.18 12.43
N LEU A 136 12.86 2.28 11.58
CA LEU A 136 12.54 3.50 10.82
C LEU A 136 11.22 4.16 11.27
N HIS A 137 10.85 4.01 12.53
CA HIS A 137 9.55 4.45 13.05
C HIS A 137 9.47 5.94 13.41
N ASP A 138 10.58 6.66 13.43
CA ASP A 138 10.68 8.06 13.87
C ASP A 138 11.51 8.94 12.92
N GLU A 139 11.73 10.19 13.32
CA GLU A 139 12.52 11.17 12.56
C GLU A 139 13.97 10.73 12.39
N ASP A 140 14.59 10.11 13.40
CA ASP A 140 15.97 9.63 13.31
C ASP A 140 16.09 8.53 12.25
N GLY A 141 15.12 7.62 12.20
CA GLY A 141 15.02 6.61 11.15
C GLY A 141 14.86 7.22 9.75
N PHE A 142 14.02 8.25 9.60
CA PHE A 142 13.89 8.98 8.34
C PHE A 142 15.22 9.61 7.91
N GLN A 143 15.93 10.29 8.83
CA GLN A 143 17.23 10.90 8.54
C GLN A 143 18.29 9.86 8.15
N GLN A 144 18.27 8.65 8.74
CA GLN A 144 19.14 7.54 8.33
C GLN A 144 18.85 7.12 6.88
N VAL A 145 17.57 7.05 6.45
CA VAL A 145 17.22 6.76 5.05
C VAL A 145 17.75 7.86 4.12
N ILE A 146 17.59 9.14 4.47
CA ILE A 146 18.11 10.23 3.63
C ILE A 146 19.65 10.17 3.54
N ALA A 147 20.33 9.86 4.63
CA ALA A 147 21.78 9.67 4.63
C ALA A 147 22.21 8.49 3.74
N LEU A 148 21.46 7.38 3.76
CA LEU A 148 21.68 6.24 2.88
C LEU A 148 21.47 6.62 1.41
N LEU A 149 20.35 7.25 1.07
CA LEU A 149 20.02 7.66 -0.30
C LEU A 149 21.06 8.67 -0.85
N ASN A 150 21.63 9.52 -0.01
CA ASN A 150 22.67 10.46 -0.40
C ASN A 150 24.01 9.80 -0.80
N GLN A 151 24.20 8.52 -0.45
CA GLN A 151 25.40 7.76 -0.85
C GLN A 151 25.25 7.09 -2.22
N HIS A 152 24.02 7.03 -2.75
CA HIS A 152 23.71 6.38 -4.02
C HIS A 152 23.33 7.40 -5.10
N PRO A 153 23.72 7.19 -6.38
CA PRO A 153 23.22 8.00 -7.49
C PRO A 153 21.74 7.73 -7.73
N LEU A 154 21.09 8.57 -8.54
CA LEU A 154 19.80 8.22 -9.11
C LEU A 154 19.96 7.00 -10.03
N ASP A 155 18.99 6.08 -10.01
CA ASP A 155 18.98 4.88 -10.85
C ASP A 155 18.77 5.23 -12.33
N PHE A 156 18.12 6.36 -12.59
CA PHE A 156 17.86 6.91 -13.92
C PHE A 156 17.55 8.42 -13.81
N SER A 157 17.58 9.12 -14.93
CA SER A 157 17.23 10.55 -14.96
C SER A 157 15.74 10.75 -14.65
N PRO A 158 15.37 11.76 -13.85
CA PRO A 158 13.96 12.03 -13.58
C PRO A 158 13.14 12.12 -14.86
N ASP A 159 11.97 11.46 -14.87
CA ASP A 159 11.00 11.37 -15.97
C ASP A 159 11.43 10.49 -17.18
N GLU A 160 12.59 9.83 -17.10
CA GLU A 160 13.04 8.90 -18.15
C GLU A 160 12.19 7.65 -18.24
N LYS A 161 11.76 7.11 -17.12
CA LYS A 161 10.93 5.90 -17.00
C LYS A 161 10.24 5.82 -15.65
N GLY A 162 9.28 4.89 -15.51
CA GLY A 162 8.65 4.56 -14.24
C GLY A 162 9.29 3.31 -13.61
N VAL A 163 9.85 3.46 -12.40
CA VAL A 163 10.38 2.33 -11.60
C VAL A 163 9.91 2.50 -10.16
N TYR A 164 9.32 1.43 -9.62
CA TYR A 164 8.79 1.46 -8.26
C TYR A 164 9.90 1.73 -7.22
N SER A 165 9.66 2.68 -6.33
CA SER A 165 10.56 2.98 -5.23
C SER A 165 9.76 3.47 -4.01
N ASN A 166 9.89 2.75 -2.90
CA ASN A 166 9.28 3.12 -1.62
C ASN A 166 9.80 4.45 -1.10
N SER A 167 11.04 4.81 -1.43
CA SER A 167 11.66 6.09 -1.05
C SER A 167 10.80 7.29 -1.43
N ASN A 168 10.15 7.25 -2.60
CA ASN A 168 9.26 8.33 -3.03
C ASN A 168 8.17 8.60 -2.01
N TYR A 169 7.46 7.57 -1.58
CA TYR A 169 6.29 7.70 -0.72
C TYR A 169 6.64 7.83 0.76
N LEU A 170 7.80 7.33 1.19
CA LEU A 170 8.36 7.64 2.51
C LEU A 170 8.63 9.16 2.61
N ILE A 171 9.31 9.74 1.63
CA ILE A 171 9.62 11.18 1.58
C ILE A 171 8.34 12.02 1.46
N LEU A 172 7.38 11.62 0.61
CA LEU A 172 6.10 12.32 0.48
C LEU A 172 5.32 12.32 1.81
N GLY A 173 5.31 11.21 2.54
CA GLY A 173 4.74 11.13 3.89
C GLY A 173 5.40 12.10 4.87
N HIS A 174 6.72 12.20 4.85
CA HIS A 174 7.48 13.17 5.67
C HIS A 174 7.14 14.62 5.28
N ILE A 175 7.04 14.95 3.99
CA ILE A 175 6.66 16.29 3.52
C ILE A 175 5.28 16.70 4.04
N ILE A 176 4.31 15.78 4.08
CA ILE A 176 2.99 16.05 4.66
C ILE A 176 3.15 16.51 6.11
N THR A 177 3.94 15.81 6.92
CA THR A 177 4.16 16.18 8.34
C THR A 177 4.87 17.52 8.47
N GLN A 178 5.85 17.79 7.62
CA GLN A 178 6.59 19.06 7.63
C GLN A 178 5.72 20.27 7.30
N ILE A 179 4.84 20.14 6.30
CA ILE A 179 3.96 21.24 5.87
C ILE A 179 2.82 21.46 6.85
N THR A 180 2.22 20.39 7.37
CA THR A 180 1.01 20.48 8.19
C THR A 180 1.31 20.64 9.67
N LYS A 181 2.51 20.30 10.12
CA LYS A 181 2.91 20.19 11.53
C LYS A 181 2.04 19.20 12.33
N MET A 182 1.38 18.29 11.62
CA MET A 182 0.63 17.18 12.19
C MET A 182 1.41 15.88 11.97
N SER A 183 1.18 14.88 12.83
CA SER A 183 1.62 13.52 12.47
C SER A 183 0.88 13.06 11.21
N LEU A 184 1.52 12.18 10.41
CA LEU A 184 0.85 11.61 9.24
C LEU A 184 -0.45 10.90 9.62
N GLY A 185 -0.45 10.18 10.76
CA GLY A 185 -1.64 9.49 11.27
C GLY A 185 -2.78 10.44 11.60
N ASP A 186 -2.50 11.57 12.27
CA ASP A 186 -3.51 12.58 12.57
C ASP A 186 -4.05 13.25 11.31
N PHE A 187 -3.17 13.54 10.34
CA PHE A 187 -3.59 14.09 9.05
C PHE A 187 -4.52 13.13 8.31
N LEU A 188 -4.15 11.85 8.18
CA LEU A 188 -4.98 10.85 7.54
C LEU A 188 -6.31 10.65 8.27
N ASN A 189 -6.29 10.62 9.59
CA ASN A 189 -7.51 10.52 10.40
C ASN A 189 -8.45 11.70 10.17
N GLN A 190 -7.92 12.93 10.17
CA GLN A 190 -8.72 14.15 10.00
C GLN A 190 -9.33 14.25 8.60
N HIS A 191 -8.58 13.90 7.55
CA HIS A 191 -8.96 14.18 6.16
C HIS A 191 -9.61 12.99 5.44
N PHE A 192 -9.38 11.76 5.92
CA PHE A 192 -9.89 10.55 5.28
C PHE A 192 -10.69 9.67 6.26
N PHE A 193 -10.08 9.20 7.36
CA PHE A 193 -10.70 8.15 8.17
C PHE A 193 -11.96 8.63 8.86
N LYS A 194 -11.91 9.77 9.54
CA LYS A 194 -13.08 10.36 10.23
C LYS A 194 -14.19 10.79 9.26
N PRO A 195 -13.93 11.54 8.17
CA PRO A 195 -14.97 11.92 7.20
C PRO A 195 -15.65 10.74 6.52
N LEU A 196 -14.92 9.64 6.30
CA LEU A 196 -15.45 8.41 5.68
C LEU A 196 -15.97 7.39 6.70
N ALA A 197 -15.97 7.73 8.00
CA ALA A 197 -16.33 6.82 9.09
C ALA A 197 -15.52 5.48 9.08
N MET A 198 -14.25 5.54 8.71
CA MET A 198 -13.30 4.42 8.72
C MET A 198 -12.73 4.24 10.14
N THR A 199 -13.56 3.74 11.05
CA THR A 199 -13.27 3.73 12.50
C THR A 199 -12.27 2.65 12.92
N GLN A 200 -11.96 1.70 12.04
CA GLN A 200 -11.02 0.61 12.27
C GLN A 200 -9.69 0.83 11.51
N THR A 201 -9.50 2.03 10.93
CA THR A 201 -8.32 2.34 10.11
C THR A 201 -7.37 3.27 10.87
N HIS A 202 -6.08 2.89 10.90
CA HIS A 202 -5.04 3.60 11.64
C HIS A 202 -3.72 3.62 10.85
N LEU A 203 -2.83 4.55 11.19
CA LEU A 203 -1.43 4.50 10.77
C LEU A 203 -0.61 3.79 11.85
N GLY A 204 0.18 2.78 11.44
CA GLY A 204 1.02 1.96 12.32
C GLY A 204 0.54 0.51 12.42
N THR A 205 1.40 -0.43 12.01
CA THR A 205 1.06 -1.85 11.95
C THR A 205 0.84 -2.50 13.32
N GLN A 206 1.28 -1.85 14.41
CA GLN A 206 0.99 -2.27 15.79
C GLN A 206 -0.52 -2.30 16.12
N TYR A 207 -1.34 -1.59 15.37
CA TYR A 207 -2.80 -1.57 15.54
C TYR A 207 -3.55 -2.68 14.80
N ALA A 208 -2.84 -3.55 14.06
CA ALA A 208 -3.48 -4.69 13.40
C ALA A 208 -4.06 -5.67 14.43
N ALA A 209 -5.31 -6.10 14.25
CA ALA A 209 -5.91 -7.16 15.05
C ALA A 209 -5.36 -8.54 14.66
N ALA A 210 -5.13 -8.76 13.36
CA ALA A 210 -4.46 -9.97 12.89
C ALA A 210 -2.96 -9.96 13.24
N ASN A 211 -2.41 -11.12 13.58
CA ASN A 211 -0.97 -11.33 13.55
C ASN A 211 -0.52 -11.59 12.11
N SER A 212 0.70 -11.20 11.77
CA SER A 212 1.32 -11.57 10.50
C SER A 212 2.09 -12.90 10.62
N TYR A 213 2.11 -13.67 9.55
CA TYR A 213 2.73 -14.98 9.52
C TYR A 213 3.65 -15.13 8.32
N ASP A 214 4.75 -15.87 8.51
CA ASP A 214 5.69 -16.20 7.45
C ASP A 214 5.19 -17.41 6.63
N ASP A 215 5.18 -17.31 5.32
CA ASP A 215 4.79 -18.38 4.40
C ASP A 215 5.78 -19.57 4.40
N LEU A 216 7.05 -19.34 4.72
CA LEU A 216 8.07 -20.40 4.74
C LEU A 216 7.87 -21.44 5.87
N ASP A 217 7.18 -21.09 6.94
CA ASP A 217 6.93 -22.00 8.07
C ASP A 217 5.67 -22.87 7.89
N PHE A 218 4.90 -22.67 6.81
CA PHE A 218 3.65 -23.40 6.57
C PHE A 218 3.85 -24.86 6.24
N THR A 219 4.98 -25.21 5.58
CA THR A 219 5.32 -26.58 5.19
C THR A 219 5.58 -27.52 6.37
N ASN A 220 5.85 -26.96 7.57
CA ASN A 220 6.14 -27.73 8.80
C ASN A 220 4.99 -27.69 9.83
N GLY A 221 3.83 -27.13 9.48
CA GLY A 221 2.68 -27.03 10.37
C GLY A 221 2.89 -26.10 11.60
N ARG A 222 3.96 -25.31 11.60
CA ARG A 222 4.27 -24.32 12.62
C ARG A 222 4.34 -22.94 12.00
N THR A 223 3.33 -22.14 12.26
CA THR A 223 3.26 -20.74 11.81
C THR A 223 4.05 -19.86 12.78
N LYS A 224 5.08 -19.18 12.29
CA LYS A 224 5.81 -18.17 13.07
C LYS A 224 5.19 -16.81 12.90
N VAL A 225 4.86 -16.19 14.02
CA VAL A 225 4.44 -14.78 14.04
C VAL A 225 5.67 -13.90 13.77
N ILE A 226 5.61 -13.08 12.73
CA ILE A 226 6.66 -12.10 12.42
C ILE A 226 6.54 -10.89 13.36
N GLY A 227 5.33 -10.58 13.81
CA GLY A 227 5.08 -9.50 14.76
C GLY A 227 4.29 -8.33 14.14
N ARG A 228 4.21 -7.27 14.90
CA ARG A 228 3.53 -6.02 14.58
C ARG A 228 4.51 -4.88 14.81
N GLY A 229 4.98 -4.27 13.72
CA GLY A 229 5.96 -3.17 13.81
C GLY A 229 5.34 -1.82 14.14
N ALA A 230 6.14 -0.93 14.72
CA ALA A 230 5.74 0.46 14.99
C ALA A 230 5.93 1.39 13.78
N TYR A 231 6.28 0.86 12.61
CA TYR A 231 6.51 1.62 11.40
C TYR A 231 5.31 2.52 11.02
N GLN A 232 5.57 3.78 10.68
CA GLN A 232 4.56 4.80 10.38
C GLN A 232 4.84 5.56 9.06
N GLY A 233 5.63 5.00 8.16
CA GLY A 233 5.95 5.62 6.86
C GLY A 233 4.74 5.72 5.91
N GLY A 234 4.74 6.76 5.08
CA GLY A 234 3.68 7.01 4.09
C GLY A 234 3.65 6.01 2.94
N ASP A 235 4.65 5.17 2.83
CA ASP A 235 4.79 4.15 1.78
C ASP A 235 4.12 2.81 2.11
N GLY A 236 3.75 2.54 3.43
CA GLY A 236 3.28 1.20 3.75
C GLY A 236 2.60 0.96 5.09
N ALA A 237 2.41 1.98 5.93
CA ALA A 237 2.10 1.76 7.34
C ALA A 237 0.61 1.70 7.73
N VAL A 238 -0.32 1.88 6.80
CA VAL A 238 -1.76 1.89 7.13
C VAL A 238 -2.25 0.47 7.45
N VAL A 239 -3.09 0.40 8.49
CA VAL A 239 -3.84 -0.77 8.91
C VAL A 239 -5.32 -0.50 8.72
N SER A 240 -6.06 -1.47 8.16
CA SER A 240 -7.51 -1.32 7.94
C SER A 240 -8.23 -2.66 7.97
N SER A 241 -9.56 -2.63 8.00
CA SER A 241 -10.47 -3.76 7.75
C SER A 241 -11.10 -3.66 6.36
N LEU A 242 -11.63 -4.76 5.85
CA LEU A 242 -12.35 -4.74 4.56
C LEU A 242 -13.63 -3.88 4.60
N VAL A 243 -14.28 -3.80 5.76
CA VAL A 243 -15.45 -2.92 5.93
C VAL A 243 -15.08 -1.45 5.77
N ASP A 244 -13.94 -1.03 6.30
CA ASP A 244 -13.46 0.34 6.11
C ASP A 244 -12.91 0.58 4.70
N LEU A 245 -12.22 -0.40 4.12
CA LEU A 245 -11.78 -0.33 2.72
C LEU A 245 -12.94 -0.31 1.72
N ALA A 246 -14.10 -0.90 2.06
CA ALA A 246 -15.31 -0.73 1.27
C ALA A 246 -15.74 0.75 1.20
N LYS A 247 -15.68 1.47 2.34
CA LYS A 247 -15.98 2.92 2.39
C LYS A 247 -14.97 3.73 1.57
N TRP A 248 -13.68 3.33 1.63
CA TRP A 248 -12.64 3.93 0.80
C TRP A 248 -12.92 3.70 -0.69
N ALA A 249 -13.20 2.46 -1.11
CA ALA A 249 -13.55 2.13 -2.50
C ALA A 249 -14.77 2.93 -2.98
N GLN A 250 -15.81 3.04 -2.16
CA GLN A 250 -16.99 3.83 -2.46
C GLN A 250 -16.67 5.33 -2.59
N ALA A 251 -15.78 5.86 -1.72
CA ALA A 251 -15.32 7.25 -1.83
C ALA A 251 -14.57 7.51 -3.14
N VAL A 252 -13.70 6.59 -3.56
CA VAL A 252 -12.99 6.65 -4.85
C VAL A 252 -13.97 6.56 -6.02
N LEU A 253 -14.86 5.57 -6.04
CA LEU A 253 -15.88 5.41 -7.10
C LEU A 253 -16.82 6.62 -7.23
N HIS A 254 -17.06 7.33 -6.13
CA HIS A 254 -17.81 8.58 -6.13
C HIS A 254 -16.95 9.82 -6.35
N GLN A 255 -15.64 9.66 -6.50
CA GLN A 255 -14.68 10.76 -6.61
C GLN A 255 -14.84 11.80 -5.49
N LYS A 256 -15.05 11.32 -4.24
CA LYS A 256 -15.13 12.17 -3.03
C LYS A 256 -13.72 12.59 -2.60
N ILE A 257 -13.66 13.55 -1.68
CA ILE A 257 -12.46 14.08 -1.01
C ILE A 257 -11.60 14.96 -1.91
N LEU A 258 -11.18 14.48 -3.07
CA LEU A 258 -10.42 15.28 -4.04
C LEU A 258 -11.34 15.98 -5.04
N SER A 259 -10.85 17.06 -5.63
CA SER A 259 -11.52 17.68 -6.79
C SER A 259 -11.49 16.73 -8.00
N THR A 260 -12.43 16.91 -8.93
CA THR A 260 -12.46 16.13 -10.18
C THR A 260 -11.14 16.21 -10.95
N THR A 261 -10.49 17.38 -10.95
CA THR A 261 -9.18 17.56 -11.59
C THR A 261 -8.10 16.74 -10.89
N ALA A 262 -8.05 16.77 -9.54
CA ALA A 262 -7.08 16.01 -8.77
C ALA A 262 -7.31 14.49 -8.93
N TRP A 263 -8.56 14.02 -8.96
CA TRP A 263 -8.87 12.62 -9.25
C TRP A 263 -8.40 12.19 -10.64
N ARG A 264 -8.63 13.02 -11.65
CA ARG A 264 -8.15 12.73 -13.01
C ARG A 264 -6.63 12.58 -13.01
N GLU A 265 -5.92 13.46 -12.33
CA GLU A 265 -4.47 13.43 -12.22
C GLU A 265 -3.99 12.17 -11.48
N ALA A 266 -4.59 11.85 -10.33
CA ALA A 266 -4.25 10.67 -9.55
C ALA A 266 -4.38 9.35 -10.33
N LEU A 267 -5.43 9.23 -11.13
CA LEU A 267 -5.78 8.01 -11.86
C LEU A 267 -5.11 7.90 -13.24
N THR A 268 -4.41 8.94 -13.70
CA THR A 268 -3.69 8.92 -14.96
C THR A 268 -2.41 8.11 -14.81
N ILE A 269 -2.34 6.98 -15.53
CA ILE A 269 -1.13 6.15 -15.58
C ILE A 269 -0.10 6.81 -16.49
N THR A 270 1.11 7.00 -16.01
CA THR A 270 2.25 7.50 -16.76
C THR A 270 3.30 6.40 -16.95
N HIS A 271 4.12 6.52 -17.99
CA HIS A 271 5.16 5.53 -18.35
C HIS A 271 4.62 4.08 -18.45
N ASP A 272 3.33 3.91 -18.80
CA ASP A 272 2.61 2.62 -18.85
C ASP A 272 2.73 1.81 -17.54
N PHE A 273 2.94 2.48 -16.41
CA PHE A 273 3.28 1.85 -15.15
C PHE A 273 2.45 2.34 -13.95
N TYR A 274 2.50 3.65 -13.63
CA TYR A 274 2.01 4.15 -12.35
C TYR A 274 1.29 5.48 -12.45
N GLY A 275 0.12 5.57 -11.81
CA GLY A 275 -0.56 6.83 -11.49
C GLY A 275 -0.05 7.37 -10.13
N MET A 276 -0.88 8.11 -9.40
CA MET A 276 -0.52 8.58 -8.07
C MET A 276 -1.18 7.66 -7.01
N GLY A 277 -0.45 6.61 -6.58
CA GLY A 277 -0.98 5.57 -5.69
C GLY A 277 -1.79 4.48 -6.41
N TRP A 278 -1.77 4.45 -7.73
CA TRP A 278 -2.50 3.49 -8.56
C TRP A 278 -1.60 2.88 -9.64
N MET A 279 -1.84 1.63 -9.96
CA MET A 279 -1.18 0.89 -11.03
C MET A 279 -2.21 0.47 -12.08
N GLN A 280 -1.75 0.21 -13.29
CA GLN A 280 -2.57 -0.49 -14.27
C GLN A 280 -2.81 -1.91 -13.81
N SER A 281 -4.07 -2.36 -13.79
CA SER A 281 -4.40 -3.75 -13.45
C SER A 281 -4.07 -4.68 -14.62
N GLN A 282 -3.84 -5.96 -14.31
CA GLN A 282 -3.80 -7.02 -15.32
C GLN A 282 -5.17 -7.21 -16.02
N THR A 283 -6.25 -6.72 -15.42
CA THR A 283 -7.58 -6.71 -16.02
C THR A 283 -7.78 -5.42 -16.79
N PRO A 284 -7.99 -5.42 -18.12
CA PRO A 284 -8.25 -4.21 -18.88
C PRO A 284 -9.43 -3.39 -18.32
N GLY A 285 -9.27 -2.07 -18.23
CA GLY A 285 -10.29 -1.17 -17.67
C GLY A 285 -10.37 -1.15 -16.14
N TRP A 286 -9.41 -1.81 -15.47
CA TRP A 286 -9.27 -1.75 -14.02
C TRP A 286 -7.96 -1.09 -13.61
N LEU A 287 -7.99 -0.38 -12.49
CA LEU A 287 -6.83 0.09 -11.76
C LEU A 287 -6.58 -0.83 -10.57
N SER A 288 -5.34 -0.95 -10.13
CA SER A 288 -4.98 -1.81 -9.01
C SER A 288 -3.91 -1.19 -8.13
N HIS A 289 -3.78 -1.73 -6.93
CA HIS A 289 -2.55 -1.67 -6.16
C HIS A 289 -2.46 -2.88 -5.24
N GLY A 290 -1.27 -3.46 -5.14
CA GLY A 290 -0.95 -4.49 -4.15
C GLY A 290 -0.24 -3.89 -2.94
N GLY A 291 -0.17 -4.64 -1.84
CA GLY A 291 0.61 -4.27 -0.68
C GLY A 291 1.13 -5.49 0.06
N HIS A 292 2.36 -5.40 0.54
CA HIS A 292 2.99 -6.42 1.37
C HIS A 292 3.80 -5.73 2.46
N ILE A 293 3.62 -6.15 3.70
CA ILE A 293 4.40 -5.70 4.86
C ILE A 293 4.35 -6.76 5.96
N PHE A 294 5.49 -7.18 6.49
CA PHE A 294 5.61 -8.13 7.60
C PHE A 294 4.80 -9.43 7.46
N GLY A 295 4.58 -9.92 6.25
CA GLY A 295 3.74 -11.09 5.99
C GLY A 295 2.25 -10.77 5.78
N TYR A 296 1.78 -9.56 6.10
CA TYR A 296 0.48 -9.10 5.62
C TYR A 296 0.53 -8.89 4.11
N TRP A 297 -0.54 -9.29 3.43
CA TRP A 297 -0.68 -9.10 2.00
C TRP A 297 -2.08 -8.58 1.67
N ALA A 298 -2.13 -7.51 0.89
CA ALA A 298 -3.35 -6.84 0.48
C ALA A 298 -3.40 -6.64 -1.03
N TYR A 299 -4.59 -6.63 -1.59
CA TYR A 299 -4.80 -6.34 -3.00
C TYR A 299 -6.10 -5.58 -3.21
N PHE A 300 -6.07 -4.55 -4.06
CA PHE A 300 -7.20 -3.70 -4.36
C PHE A 300 -7.27 -3.44 -5.87
N ASP A 301 -8.35 -3.89 -6.49
CA ASP A 301 -8.70 -3.61 -7.88
C ASP A 301 -9.99 -2.81 -7.95
N LEU A 302 -10.06 -1.84 -8.87
CA LEU A 302 -11.20 -0.95 -9.04
C LEU A 302 -11.44 -0.65 -10.52
N SER A 303 -12.71 -0.67 -10.96
CA SER A 303 -13.14 -0.25 -12.28
C SER A 303 -14.23 0.81 -12.19
N PHE A 304 -13.97 1.95 -12.81
CA PHE A 304 -14.99 2.99 -12.96
C PHE A 304 -16.06 2.60 -13.98
N ASP A 305 -15.71 1.87 -15.03
CA ASP A 305 -16.69 1.42 -16.04
C ASP A 305 -17.69 0.42 -15.47
N LYS A 306 -17.20 -0.50 -14.64
CA LYS A 306 -18.05 -1.50 -13.97
C LYS A 306 -18.65 -0.96 -12.67
N GLN A 307 -18.17 0.16 -12.14
CA GLN A 307 -18.54 0.71 -10.84
C GLN A 307 -18.32 -0.30 -9.69
N LEU A 308 -17.25 -1.07 -9.78
CA LEU A 308 -16.91 -2.15 -8.86
C LEU A 308 -15.50 -1.99 -8.29
N ALA A 309 -15.30 -2.47 -7.07
CA ALA A 309 -13.99 -2.72 -6.51
C ALA A 309 -13.95 -4.13 -5.88
N GLN A 310 -12.81 -4.82 -6.06
CA GLN A 310 -12.51 -6.07 -5.38
C GLN A 310 -11.32 -5.85 -4.46
N ILE A 311 -11.45 -6.22 -3.19
CA ILE A 311 -10.44 -5.97 -2.16
C ILE A 311 -10.18 -7.26 -1.39
N THR A 312 -8.90 -7.59 -1.19
CA THR A 312 -8.46 -8.78 -0.44
C THR A 312 -7.46 -8.38 0.63
N LEU A 313 -7.63 -8.90 1.84
CA LEU A 313 -6.67 -8.81 2.94
C LEU A 313 -6.30 -10.20 3.44
N ASN A 314 -5.01 -10.44 3.61
CA ASN A 314 -4.47 -11.66 4.20
C ASN A 314 -3.41 -11.31 5.25
N ASN A 315 -3.24 -12.16 6.23
CA ASN A 315 -2.16 -12.03 7.23
C ASN A 315 -1.07 -13.10 7.07
N MET A 316 -1.08 -13.77 5.93
CA MET A 316 -0.06 -14.72 5.51
C MET A 316 0.04 -14.68 3.99
N SER A 317 1.24 -14.50 3.46
CA SER A 317 1.47 -14.50 2.02
C SER A 317 1.53 -15.95 1.51
N PRO A 318 0.83 -16.28 0.41
CA PRO A 318 0.88 -17.62 -0.18
C PRO A 318 2.15 -17.88 -1.00
N GLY A 319 3.23 -17.11 -0.82
CA GLY A 319 4.45 -17.18 -1.63
C GLY A 319 4.32 -16.50 -3.00
N ALA A 320 5.45 -16.13 -3.60
CA ALA A 320 5.47 -15.28 -4.80
C ALA A 320 4.77 -15.93 -6.01
N GLU A 321 5.05 -17.21 -6.29
CA GLU A 321 4.46 -17.92 -7.44
C GLU A 321 2.96 -18.15 -7.27
N ALA A 322 2.52 -18.52 -6.06
CA ALA A 322 1.10 -18.70 -5.77
C ALA A 322 0.35 -17.37 -5.84
N ARG A 323 0.95 -16.26 -5.36
CA ARG A 323 0.37 -14.91 -5.51
C ARG A 323 0.19 -14.54 -6.99
N LYS A 324 1.22 -14.74 -7.81
CA LYS A 324 1.17 -14.46 -9.25
C LYS A 324 0.07 -15.26 -9.94
N ALA A 325 -0.03 -16.55 -9.64
CA ALA A 325 -1.06 -17.43 -10.20
C ALA A 325 -2.47 -17.01 -9.74
N TRP A 326 -2.65 -16.71 -8.45
CA TRP A 326 -3.89 -16.16 -7.89
C TRP A 326 -4.30 -14.86 -8.60
N GLN A 327 -3.36 -13.92 -8.76
CA GLN A 327 -3.62 -12.64 -9.44
C GLN A 327 -4.10 -12.85 -10.87
N ALA A 328 -3.50 -13.79 -11.63
CA ALA A 328 -3.90 -14.10 -12.99
C ALA A 328 -5.32 -14.66 -13.06
N GLU A 329 -5.70 -15.57 -12.16
CA GLU A 329 -7.06 -16.12 -12.10
C GLU A 329 -8.09 -15.08 -11.67
N MET A 330 -7.75 -14.24 -10.69
CA MET A 330 -8.60 -13.11 -10.29
C MET A 330 -8.78 -12.11 -11.43
N ALA A 331 -7.74 -11.84 -12.22
CA ALA A 331 -7.83 -10.98 -13.40
C ALA A 331 -8.77 -11.57 -14.46
N ALA A 332 -8.67 -12.88 -14.72
CA ALA A 332 -9.56 -13.58 -15.65
C ALA A 332 -11.02 -13.54 -15.18
N TRP A 333 -11.27 -13.74 -13.89
CA TRP A 333 -12.62 -13.62 -13.31
C TRP A 333 -13.16 -12.19 -13.46
N ARG A 334 -12.38 -11.16 -13.09
CA ARG A 334 -12.81 -9.76 -13.25
C ARG A 334 -13.09 -9.37 -14.70
N ALA A 335 -12.36 -9.93 -15.66
CA ALA A 335 -12.59 -9.69 -17.08
C ALA A 335 -13.94 -10.25 -17.56
N ALA A 336 -14.52 -11.21 -16.84
CA ALA A 336 -15.83 -11.79 -17.11
C ALA A 336 -17.01 -11.04 -16.43
N LEU A 337 -16.71 -10.12 -15.52
CA LEU A 337 -17.71 -9.23 -14.90
C LEU A 337 -18.17 -8.14 -15.89
#